data_2f9fd967be62a693ac5df7a52cabc7d8
#
_entry.id   2f9fd967be62a693ac5df7a52cabc7d8
#
_cell.length_a   1.000
_cell.length_b   1.000
_cell.length_c   1.000
_cell.angle_alpha   90.00
_cell.angle_beta   90.00
_cell.angle_gamma   90.00
#
_symmetry.space_group_name_H-M   'P 1'
#
loop_
_entity.id
_entity.type
_entity.pdbx_description
1 polymer ?
#
loop_
_entity_poly.entity_id
_entity_poly.type
_entity_poly.pdbx_seq_one_letter_code
_entity_poly.pdbx_strand_id
1 'polypeptide(L)'
;MDPIIIVGTGLAGYNLAKEYRKLNQERPLMLLTADDGRNYSKPMLSTGFTKQKSADELALADAATMAQQLKAEIKTFVQVSAIDTAARTLTLNNGETLTYGELVLAWGADVFRPPLAGDGVDQVYSINDLLDYDRFRKAVEGKQKVVIIGGGLIGCEFANDLSNGGFQVDVVEPLGRPLPTLLPEPASAAVREALEELGVVFRFGPHVKGVEKRGASLSVVLSDDSRVAADIVISAIGLRPRIQVAKDA
;
A
#
# COMPACT_ATOMS: atom_id res chain seq x y z
N MET A 1 18.11 -30.25 -7.32
CA MET A 1 16.66 -29.99 -7.55
C MET A 1 16.50 -28.48 -7.54
N ASP A 2 15.95 -27.94 -8.61
CA ASP A 2 15.78 -26.48 -8.74
C ASP A 2 14.81 -25.95 -7.67
N PRO A 3 15.05 -24.73 -7.17
CA PRO A 3 14.26 -24.15 -6.09
C PRO A 3 12.83 -23.85 -6.52
N ILE A 4 11.93 -23.81 -5.55
CA ILE A 4 10.69 -23.06 -5.70
C ILE A 4 11.02 -21.60 -5.47
N ILE A 5 10.65 -20.73 -6.41
CA ILE A 5 10.78 -19.29 -6.25
C ILE A 5 9.40 -18.65 -6.05
N ILE A 6 9.25 -17.92 -4.96
CA ILE A 6 8.06 -17.12 -4.66
C ILE A 6 8.42 -15.64 -4.83
N VAL A 7 7.76 -14.96 -5.75
CA VAL A 7 7.97 -13.52 -5.96
C VAL A 7 6.94 -12.74 -5.14
N GLY A 8 7.41 -12.10 -4.08
CA GLY A 8 6.63 -11.33 -3.12
C GLY A 8 6.64 -11.93 -1.71
N THR A 9 6.91 -11.08 -0.72
CA THR A 9 6.93 -11.39 0.73
C THR A 9 5.70 -10.83 1.47
N GLY A 10 4.67 -10.42 0.75
CA GLY A 10 3.41 -10.01 1.34
C GLY A 10 2.61 -11.18 1.93
N LEU A 11 1.36 -10.92 2.33
CA LEU A 11 0.49 -11.93 2.95
C LEU A 11 0.41 -13.24 2.14
N ALA A 12 0.27 -13.15 0.82
CA ALA A 12 0.16 -14.34 -0.03
C ALA A 12 1.48 -15.13 -0.07
N GLY A 13 2.61 -14.44 -0.29
CA GLY A 13 3.92 -15.11 -0.42
C GLY A 13 4.37 -15.78 0.88
N TYR A 14 4.34 -15.07 2.00
CA TYR A 14 4.73 -15.66 3.27
C TYR A 14 3.75 -16.74 3.78
N ASN A 15 2.45 -16.57 3.57
CA ASN A 15 1.50 -17.62 3.96
C ASN A 15 1.72 -18.89 3.14
N LEU A 16 1.89 -18.76 1.82
CA LEU A 16 2.22 -19.90 0.97
C LEU A 16 3.52 -20.58 1.44
N ALA A 17 4.58 -19.82 1.69
CA ALA A 17 5.86 -20.37 2.14
C ALA A 17 5.71 -21.12 3.48
N LYS A 18 4.95 -20.57 4.44
CA LYS A 18 4.66 -21.22 5.72
C LYS A 18 3.88 -22.54 5.55
N GLU A 19 2.83 -22.52 4.74
CA GLU A 19 2.03 -23.72 4.48
C GLU A 19 2.85 -24.78 3.71
N TYR A 20 3.63 -24.35 2.70
CA TYR A 20 4.52 -25.25 1.98
C TYR A 20 5.54 -25.93 2.91
N ARG A 21 6.14 -25.22 3.85
CA ARG A 21 7.10 -25.80 4.81
C ARG A 21 6.51 -26.83 5.76
N LYS A 22 5.20 -26.81 6.01
CA LYS A 22 4.52 -27.89 6.75
C LYS A 22 4.51 -29.21 5.96
N LEU A 23 4.51 -29.13 4.64
CA LEU A 23 4.45 -30.28 3.74
C LEU A 23 5.83 -30.75 3.29
N ASN A 24 6.78 -29.85 3.11
CA ASN A 24 8.12 -30.15 2.62
C ASN A 24 9.17 -29.24 3.30
N GLN A 25 10.05 -29.87 4.10
CA GLN A 25 11.06 -29.20 4.91
C GLN A 25 12.41 -29.02 4.19
N GLU A 26 12.64 -29.69 3.05
CA GLU A 26 13.97 -29.87 2.49
C GLU A 26 14.16 -29.20 1.13
N ARG A 27 13.11 -29.15 0.29
CA ARG A 27 13.23 -28.57 -1.05
C ARG A 27 13.70 -27.11 -0.97
N PRO A 28 14.71 -26.71 -1.77
CA PRO A 28 15.16 -25.33 -1.80
C PRO A 28 14.01 -24.37 -2.08
N LEU A 29 13.91 -23.33 -1.26
CA LEU A 29 12.89 -22.30 -1.34
C LEU A 29 13.55 -20.94 -1.34
N MET A 30 13.16 -20.08 -2.27
CA MET A 30 13.64 -18.71 -2.38
C MET A 30 12.46 -17.76 -2.47
N LEU A 31 12.53 -16.63 -1.75
CA LEU A 31 11.57 -15.54 -1.87
C LEU A 31 12.29 -14.31 -2.40
N LEU A 32 11.65 -13.60 -3.32
CA LEU A 32 12.16 -12.36 -3.91
C LEU A 32 11.22 -11.22 -3.57
N THR A 33 11.74 -10.09 -3.12
CA THR A 33 10.90 -8.93 -2.82
C THR A 33 11.56 -7.61 -3.18
N ALA A 34 10.74 -6.65 -3.62
CA ALA A 34 11.19 -5.30 -3.95
C ALA A 34 11.37 -4.40 -2.71
N ASP A 35 10.87 -4.83 -1.56
CA ASP A 35 10.97 -4.16 -0.26
C ASP A 35 12.03 -4.82 0.66
N ASP A 36 12.00 -4.51 1.94
CA ASP A 36 12.94 -5.02 2.95
C ASP A 36 12.61 -6.43 3.46
N GLY A 37 11.54 -7.05 2.96
CA GLY A 37 11.15 -8.42 3.29
C GLY A 37 10.58 -8.62 4.69
N ARG A 38 10.22 -7.56 5.43
CA ARG A 38 9.56 -7.70 6.72
C ARG A 38 8.20 -8.40 6.57
N ASN A 39 7.92 -9.32 7.50
CA ASN A 39 6.61 -9.95 7.61
C ASN A 39 5.68 -9.06 8.45
N TYR A 40 4.58 -8.63 7.87
CA TYR A 40 3.55 -7.84 8.54
C TYR A 40 2.17 -8.11 7.94
N SER A 41 1.13 -7.72 8.66
CA SER A 41 -0.24 -7.77 8.14
C SER A 41 -0.58 -6.45 7.44
N LYS A 42 -0.74 -6.46 6.12
CA LYS A 42 -1.00 -5.27 5.32
C LYS A 42 -2.21 -4.44 5.80
N PRO A 43 -3.36 -5.02 6.22
CA PRO A 43 -4.46 -4.26 6.82
C PRO A 43 -4.10 -3.48 8.08
N MET A 44 -3.00 -3.81 8.76
CA MET A 44 -2.56 -3.08 9.96
C MET A 44 -1.96 -1.72 9.64
N LEU A 45 -1.62 -1.43 8.39
CA LEU A 45 -1.08 -0.13 7.98
C LEU A 45 -2.09 1.02 8.19
N SER A 46 -3.40 0.74 8.12
CA SER A 46 -4.49 1.68 8.36
C SER A 46 -5.08 1.60 9.78
N THR A 47 -4.31 1.07 10.74
CA THR A 47 -4.66 1.03 12.18
C THR A 47 -3.53 1.52 13.08
N GLY A 48 -2.42 1.95 12.47
CA GLY A 48 -1.20 2.22 13.20
C GLY A 48 -1.21 3.52 13.99
N PHE A 49 -1.97 4.52 13.57
CA PHE A 49 -2.12 5.79 14.30
C PHE A 49 -2.98 5.60 15.56
N THR A 50 -4.13 4.94 15.43
CA THR A 50 -5.00 4.56 16.57
C THR A 50 -4.22 3.74 17.61
N LYS A 51 -3.36 2.84 17.16
CA LYS A 51 -2.56 1.97 18.03
C LYS A 51 -1.22 2.58 18.44
N GLN A 52 -0.91 3.79 17.99
CA GLN A 52 0.35 4.49 18.22
C GLN A 52 1.60 3.66 17.85
N LYS A 53 1.53 2.88 16.79
CA LYS A 53 2.61 1.99 16.33
C LYS A 53 3.43 2.60 15.21
N SER A 54 4.74 2.51 15.34
CA SER A 54 5.70 2.74 14.27
C SER A 54 5.67 1.62 13.23
N ALA A 55 6.35 1.79 12.11
CA ALA A 55 6.52 0.74 11.11
C ALA A 55 7.22 -0.50 11.68
N ASP A 56 8.23 -0.29 12.52
CA ASP A 56 8.97 -1.39 13.15
C ASP A 56 8.10 -2.19 14.11
N GLU A 57 7.19 -1.54 14.83
CA GLU A 57 6.24 -2.19 15.74
C GLU A 57 5.06 -2.89 15.03
N LEU A 58 4.80 -2.55 13.78
CA LEU A 58 3.84 -3.27 12.93
C LEU A 58 4.46 -4.52 12.28
N ALA A 59 5.79 -4.57 12.18
CA ALA A 59 6.50 -5.74 11.69
C ALA A 59 6.44 -6.87 12.72
N LEU A 60 6.13 -8.07 12.27
CA LEU A 60 6.08 -9.29 13.07
C LEU A 60 7.44 -10.00 13.12
N ALA A 61 8.21 -9.89 12.03
CA ALA A 61 9.56 -10.43 11.90
C ALA A 61 10.28 -9.72 10.74
N ASP A 62 11.60 -9.65 10.80
CA ASP A 62 12.44 -9.20 9.70
C ASP A 62 12.72 -10.34 8.69
N ALA A 63 13.33 -10.00 7.56
CA ALA A 63 13.64 -10.95 6.51
C ALA A 63 14.59 -12.06 6.98
N ALA A 64 15.56 -11.76 7.85
CA ALA A 64 16.51 -12.73 8.36
C ALA A 64 15.82 -13.77 9.26
N THR A 65 14.96 -13.32 10.15
CA THR A 65 14.13 -14.19 11.01
C THR A 65 13.21 -15.06 10.16
N MET A 66 12.57 -14.49 9.14
CA MET A 66 11.72 -15.25 8.22
C MET A 66 12.52 -16.28 7.40
N ALA A 67 13.73 -15.93 6.94
CA ALA A 67 14.61 -16.87 6.23
C ALA A 67 14.96 -18.09 7.10
N GLN A 68 15.28 -17.87 8.38
CA GLN A 68 15.55 -18.95 9.32
C GLN A 68 14.31 -19.83 9.58
N GLN A 69 13.16 -19.21 9.87
CA GLN A 69 11.91 -19.94 10.14
C GLN A 69 11.46 -20.79 8.95
N LEU A 70 11.62 -20.26 7.74
CA LEU A 70 11.21 -20.91 6.50
C LEU A 70 12.31 -21.81 5.91
N LYS A 71 13.52 -21.84 6.48
CA LYS A 71 14.70 -22.47 5.86
C LYS A 71 14.80 -22.09 4.37
N ALA A 72 14.70 -20.79 4.09
CA ALA A 72 14.61 -20.24 2.75
C ALA A 72 15.65 -19.14 2.55
N GLU A 73 16.06 -18.92 1.30
CA GLU A 73 16.75 -17.70 0.92
C GLU A 73 15.74 -16.59 0.68
N ILE A 74 15.97 -15.39 1.21
CA ILE A 74 15.13 -14.21 0.96
C ILE A 74 16.02 -13.11 0.38
N LYS A 75 15.79 -12.77 -0.91
CA LYS A 75 16.45 -11.64 -1.56
C LYS A 75 15.56 -10.42 -1.47
N THR A 76 16.04 -9.40 -0.76
CA THR A 76 15.36 -8.12 -0.57
C THR A 76 15.84 -7.08 -1.57
N PHE A 77 15.03 -6.04 -1.81
CA PHE A 77 15.32 -4.94 -2.73
C PHE A 77 15.66 -5.40 -4.16
N VAL A 78 15.07 -6.53 -4.58
CA VAL A 78 15.17 -7.05 -5.94
C VAL A 78 13.80 -7.12 -6.61
N GLN A 79 13.77 -6.82 -7.89
CA GLN A 79 12.54 -6.84 -8.68
C GLN A 79 12.74 -7.75 -9.90
N VAL A 80 11.76 -8.63 -10.14
CA VAL A 80 11.74 -9.44 -11.36
C VAL A 80 11.37 -8.55 -12.53
N SER A 81 12.24 -8.48 -13.53
CA SER A 81 12.05 -7.68 -14.75
C SER A 81 11.60 -8.49 -15.96
N ALA A 82 11.94 -9.80 -16.00
CA ALA A 82 11.50 -10.71 -17.04
C ALA A 82 11.39 -12.16 -16.54
N ILE A 83 10.56 -12.94 -17.20
CA ILE A 83 10.36 -14.37 -16.96
C ILE A 83 10.49 -15.08 -18.30
N ASP A 84 11.36 -16.09 -18.40
CA ASP A 84 11.43 -17.02 -19.50
C ASP A 84 10.84 -18.36 -19.05
N THR A 85 9.65 -18.66 -19.50
CA THR A 85 8.94 -19.90 -19.14
C THR A 85 9.51 -21.13 -19.81
N ALA A 86 10.12 -21.00 -21.00
CA ALA A 86 10.75 -22.10 -21.71
C ALA A 86 12.09 -22.50 -21.07
N ALA A 87 12.94 -21.52 -20.75
CA ALA A 87 14.19 -21.73 -20.06
C ALA A 87 14.02 -21.92 -18.54
N ARG A 88 12.85 -21.63 -17.98
CA ARG A 88 12.55 -21.58 -16.53
C ARG A 88 13.51 -20.67 -15.78
N THR A 89 13.66 -19.45 -16.25
CA THR A 89 14.53 -18.44 -15.65
C THR A 89 13.80 -17.16 -15.33
N LEU A 90 14.27 -16.44 -14.30
CA LEU A 90 13.90 -15.08 -13.94
C LEU A 90 15.07 -14.16 -14.15
N THR A 91 14.84 -12.99 -14.72
CA THR A 91 15.83 -11.90 -14.73
C THR A 91 15.41 -10.85 -13.71
N LEU A 92 16.36 -10.44 -12.87
CA LEU A 92 16.17 -9.39 -11.87
C LEU A 92 16.61 -8.02 -12.44
N ASN A 93 16.15 -6.95 -11.80
CA ASN A 93 16.48 -5.56 -12.16
C ASN A 93 17.99 -5.22 -12.07
N ASN A 94 18.77 -6.02 -11.32
CA ASN A 94 20.23 -5.90 -11.24
C ASN A 94 20.99 -6.74 -12.29
N GLY A 95 20.27 -7.41 -13.21
CA GLY A 95 20.82 -8.26 -14.26
C GLY A 95 21.10 -9.71 -13.83
N GLU A 96 20.90 -10.07 -12.56
CA GLU A 96 21.03 -11.45 -12.09
C GLU A 96 19.96 -12.34 -12.73
N THR A 97 20.33 -13.56 -13.15
CA THR A 97 19.40 -14.56 -13.67
C THR A 97 19.32 -15.74 -12.71
N LEU A 98 18.10 -16.15 -12.37
CA LEU A 98 17.81 -17.25 -11.45
C LEU A 98 17.02 -18.34 -12.18
N THR A 99 17.42 -19.60 -12.01
CA THR A 99 16.68 -20.77 -12.51
C THR A 99 15.68 -21.24 -11.46
N TYR A 100 14.49 -21.63 -11.86
CA TYR A 100 13.45 -22.14 -10.97
C TYR A 100 12.91 -23.51 -11.42
N GLY A 101 12.58 -24.37 -10.46
CA GLY A 101 11.80 -25.57 -10.70
C GLY A 101 10.30 -25.25 -10.78
N GLU A 102 9.82 -24.45 -9.85
CA GLU A 102 8.45 -23.92 -9.81
C GLU A 102 8.48 -22.43 -9.46
N LEU A 103 7.59 -21.66 -10.07
CA LEU A 103 7.48 -20.23 -9.90
C LEU A 103 6.10 -19.85 -9.38
N VAL A 104 6.06 -19.05 -8.32
CA VAL A 104 4.83 -18.48 -7.76
C VAL A 104 4.89 -16.96 -7.81
N LEU A 105 3.89 -16.34 -8.39
CA LEU A 105 3.76 -14.90 -8.50
C LEU A 105 2.80 -14.39 -7.41
N ALA A 106 3.37 -13.83 -6.35
CA ALA A 106 2.68 -13.27 -5.19
C ALA A 106 3.04 -11.79 -4.95
N TRP A 107 3.44 -11.08 -5.99
CA TRP A 107 3.99 -9.72 -5.98
C TRP A 107 2.99 -8.59 -5.79
N GLY A 108 1.69 -8.91 -5.66
CA GLY A 108 0.67 -7.95 -5.25
C GLY A 108 0.28 -6.94 -6.34
N ALA A 109 0.09 -5.69 -5.92
CA ALA A 109 -0.42 -4.61 -6.76
C ALA A 109 0.37 -3.31 -6.53
N ASP A 110 0.35 -2.42 -7.52
CA ASP A 110 0.86 -1.06 -7.43
C ASP A 110 -0.25 -0.07 -7.12
N VAL A 111 0.09 1.04 -6.49
CA VAL A 111 -0.85 2.14 -6.29
C VAL A 111 -1.17 2.80 -7.64
N PHE A 112 -2.45 3.08 -7.84
CA PHE A 112 -2.84 3.94 -8.95
C PHE A 112 -2.54 5.39 -8.59
N ARG A 113 -1.76 6.07 -9.43
CA ARG A 113 -1.45 7.49 -9.29
C ARG A 113 -2.29 8.28 -10.29
N PRO A 114 -3.21 9.15 -9.83
CA PRO A 114 -3.97 10.00 -10.74
C PRO A 114 -3.05 11.03 -11.40
N PRO A 115 -3.37 11.47 -12.61
CA PRO A 115 -2.68 12.60 -13.24
C PRO A 115 -3.09 13.90 -12.56
N LEU A 116 -2.38 14.28 -11.48
CA LEU A 116 -2.60 15.53 -10.76
C LEU A 116 -1.72 16.65 -11.32
N ALA A 117 -2.26 17.87 -11.36
CA ALA A 117 -1.51 19.07 -11.70
C ALA A 117 -0.94 19.74 -10.44
N GLY A 118 0.02 20.67 -10.63
CA GLY A 118 0.57 21.51 -9.57
C GLY A 118 1.94 21.07 -9.06
N ASP A 119 2.59 21.98 -8.35
CA ASP A 119 3.95 21.84 -7.83
C ASP A 119 4.04 21.09 -6.49
N GLY A 120 2.89 20.71 -5.92
CA GLY A 120 2.79 19.92 -4.68
C GLY A 120 2.56 18.43 -4.89
N VAL A 121 2.49 17.93 -6.15
CA VAL A 121 2.16 16.54 -6.46
C VAL A 121 3.20 15.54 -5.93
N ASP A 122 4.46 15.95 -5.84
CA ASP A 122 5.55 15.19 -5.24
C ASP A 122 5.36 14.93 -3.73
N GLN A 123 4.45 15.66 -3.07
CA GLN A 123 4.09 15.51 -1.66
C GLN A 123 2.76 14.76 -1.43
N VAL A 124 2.25 14.10 -2.46
CA VAL A 124 1.09 13.20 -2.34
C VAL A 124 1.57 11.79 -2.01
N TYR A 125 1.21 11.32 -0.83
CA TYR A 125 1.59 10.00 -0.34
C TYR A 125 0.60 8.93 -0.80
N SER A 126 1.11 7.74 -1.05
CA SER A 126 0.31 6.53 -1.21
C SER A 126 0.94 5.46 -0.31
N ILE A 127 0.12 4.77 0.48
CA ILE A 127 0.60 3.81 1.48
C ILE A 127 0.18 2.42 1.03
N ASN A 128 1.14 1.66 0.49
CA ASN A 128 0.90 0.33 -0.04
C ASN A 128 1.73 -0.76 0.66
N ASP A 129 2.79 -0.38 1.32
CA ASP A 129 3.68 -1.26 2.08
C ASP A 129 4.18 -0.60 3.37
N LEU A 130 5.00 -1.32 4.11
CA LEU A 130 5.51 -0.86 5.40
C LEU A 130 6.55 0.28 5.26
N LEU A 131 7.29 0.33 4.14
CA LEU A 131 8.22 1.42 3.84
C LEU A 131 7.47 2.71 3.48
N ASP A 132 6.37 2.60 2.75
CA ASP A 132 5.47 3.73 2.50
C ASP A 132 4.88 4.26 3.80
N TYR A 133 4.43 3.36 4.70
CA TYR A 133 3.90 3.73 6.01
C TYR A 133 4.96 4.44 6.87
N ASP A 134 6.20 3.95 6.90
CA ASP A 134 7.30 4.59 7.63
C ASP A 134 7.57 6.01 7.12
N ARG A 135 7.66 6.17 5.78
CA ARG A 135 7.82 7.50 5.17
C ARG A 135 6.68 8.43 5.53
N PHE A 136 5.45 7.93 5.47
CA PHE A 136 4.27 8.71 5.81
C PHE A 136 4.25 9.10 7.31
N ARG A 137 4.55 8.15 8.21
CA ARG A 137 4.65 8.42 9.66
C ARG A 137 5.62 9.56 9.98
N LYS A 138 6.79 9.56 9.35
CA LYS A 138 7.79 10.64 9.50
C LYS A 138 7.29 11.97 8.92
N ALA A 139 6.60 11.91 7.79
CA ALA A 139 6.11 13.11 7.11
C ALA A 139 4.98 13.82 7.86
N VAL A 140 4.18 13.12 8.66
CA VAL A 140 3.07 13.70 9.43
C VAL A 140 3.50 14.29 10.78
N GLU A 141 4.76 14.13 11.19
CA GLU A 141 5.26 14.71 12.44
C GLU A 141 5.09 16.23 12.44
N GLY A 142 4.43 16.75 13.48
CA GLY A 142 4.12 18.16 13.61
C GLY A 142 3.06 18.70 12.64
N LYS A 143 2.39 17.84 11.90
CA LYS A 143 1.26 18.15 10.99
C LYS A 143 -0.07 17.87 11.68
N GLN A 144 -1.13 18.53 11.18
CA GLN A 144 -2.47 18.37 11.74
C GLN A 144 -3.55 18.08 10.70
N LYS A 145 -3.46 18.68 9.50
CA LYS A 145 -4.50 18.60 8.47
C LYS A 145 -4.12 17.61 7.37
N VAL A 146 -4.90 16.56 7.24
CA VAL A 146 -4.73 15.53 6.21
C VAL A 146 -5.90 15.60 5.22
N VAL A 147 -5.59 15.66 3.93
CA VAL A 147 -6.58 15.45 2.88
C VAL A 147 -6.38 14.06 2.28
N ILE A 148 -7.43 13.27 2.23
CA ILE A 148 -7.46 11.94 1.61
C ILE A 148 -8.20 12.03 0.29
N ILE A 149 -7.56 11.62 -0.79
CA ILE A 149 -8.16 11.51 -2.13
C ILE A 149 -8.72 10.10 -2.27
N GLY A 150 -10.05 10.00 -2.35
CA GLY A 150 -10.81 8.74 -2.47
C GLY A 150 -11.43 8.28 -1.16
N GLY A 151 -12.76 8.12 -1.17
CA GLY A 151 -13.58 7.59 -0.07
C GLY A 151 -13.89 6.09 -0.21
N GLY A 152 -13.02 5.33 -0.87
CA GLY A 152 -13.07 3.87 -0.93
C GLY A 152 -12.62 3.21 0.37
N LEU A 153 -12.44 1.86 0.37
CA LEU A 153 -12.10 1.10 1.58
C LEU A 153 -10.86 1.66 2.29
N ILE A 154 -9.75 1.77 1.57
CA ILE A 154 -8.47 2.25 2.13
C ILE A 154 -8.59 3.70 2.62
N GLY A 155 -9.30 4.56 1.87
CA GLY A 155 -9.50 5.95 2.26
C GLY A 155 -10.32 6.09 3.53
N CYS A 156 -11.40 5.33 3.70
CA CYS A 156 -12.21 5.32 4.93
C CYS A 156 -11.45 4.71 6.12
N GLU A 157 -10.65 3.66 5.90
CA GLU A 157 -9.80 3.08 6.94
C GLU A 157 -8.76 4.10 7.46
N PHE A 158 -8.04 4.80 6.54
CA PHE A 158 -7.11 5.85 6.94
C PHE A 158 -7.82 7.05 7.55
N ALA A 159 -9.03 7.42 7.08
CA ALA A 159 -9.80 8.49 7.70
C ALA A 159 -10.12 8.17 9.17
N ASN A 160 -10.56 6.93 9.43
CA ASN A 160 -10.80 6.46 10.80
C ASN A 160 -9.51 6.44 11.64
N ASP A 161 -8.43 5.87 11.12
CA ASP A 161 -7.16 5.70 11.85
C ASP A 161 -6.53 7.06 12.20
N LEU A 162 -6.50 7.98 11.23
CA LEU A 162 -5.91 9.31 11.43
C LEU A 162 -6.76 10.18 12.36
N SER A 163 -8.11 10.14 12.24
CA SER A 163 -8.99 10.89 13.16
C SER A 163 -8.82 10.41 14.60
N ASN A 164 -8.77 9.09 14.82
CA ASN A 164 -8.45 8.53 16.14
C ASN A 164 -7.01 8.87 16.59
N GLY A 165 -6.10 9.09 15.66
CA GLY A 165 -4.73 9.58 15.90
C GLY A 165 -4.63 11.08 16.17
N GLY A 166 -5.74 11.81 16.17
CA GLY A 166 -5.81 13.24 16.49
C GLY A 166 -5.64 14.21 15.32
N PHE A 167 -5.67 13.70 14.07
CA PHE A 167 -5.60 14.53 12.87
C PHE A 167 -6.98 15.07 12.47
N GLN A 168 -6.99 16.24 11.84
CA GLN A 168 -8.15 16.78 11.13
C GLN A 168 -8.15 16.19 9.71
N VAL A 169 -9.21 15.48 9.34
CA VAL A 169 -9.25 14.71 8.09
C VAL A 169 -10.37 15.21 7.18
N ASP A 170 -10.00 15.60 5.96
CA ASP A 170 -10.92 15.83 4.86
C ASP A 170 -10.81 14.66 3.85
N VAL A 171 -11.93 14.08 3.43
CA VAL A 171 -11.99 13.04 2.40
C VAL A 171 -12.68 13.57 1.17
N VAL A 172 -12.00 13.58 0.02
CA VAL A 172 -12.58 13.98 -1.27
C VAL A 172 -13.02 12.74 -2.03
N GLU A 173 -14.33 12.60 -2.26
CA GLU A 173 -14.93 11.45 -2.94
C GLU A 173 -15.97 11.91 -3.98
N PRO A 174 -15.73 11.73 -5.28
CA PRO A 174 -16.60 12.24 -6.32
C PRO A 174 -17.96 11.53 -6.43
N LEU A 175 -18.07 10.28 -5.96
CA LEU A 175 -19.28 9.46 -6.15
C LEU A 175 -20.39 9.68 -5.09
N GLY A 176 -20.29 10.75 -4.29
CA GLY A 176 -21.38 11.24 -3.43
C GLY A 176 -21.58 10.50 -2.12
N ARG A 177 -20.84 9.44 -1.83
CA ARG A 177 -20.91 8.68 -0.57
C ARG A 177 -19.64 7.87 -0.32
N PRO A 178 -19.31 7.51 0.94
CA PRO A 178 -18.18 6.61 1.20
C PRO A 178 -18.47 5.19 0.72
N LEU A 179 -17.42 4.46 0.33
CA LEU A 179 -17.48 3.07 -0.14
C LEU A 179 -18.52 2.83 -1.26
N PRO A 180 -18.62 3.71 -2.27
CA PRO A 180 -19.76 3.77 -3.19
C PRO A 180 -19.91 2.50 -4.05
N THR A 181 -18.82 1.79 -4.29
CA THR A 181 -18.79 0.56 -5.10
C THR A 181 -18.86 -0.73 -4.26
N LEU A 182 -18.77 -0.63 -2.92
CA LEU A 182 -18.68 -1.78 -2.03
C LEU A 182 -19.92 -1.96 -1.16
N LEU A 183 -20.59 -0.86 -0.79
CA LEU A 183 -21.72 -0.88 0.13
C LEU A 183 -23.00 -0.38 -0.52
N PRO A 184 -24.16 -0.96 -0.17
CA PRO A 184 -25.45 -0.36 -0.47
C PRO A 184 -25.62 0.95 0.30
N GLU A 185 -26.52 1.82 -0.19
CA GLU A 185 -26.68 3.19 0.32
C GLU A 185 -26.92 3.28 1.84
N PRO A 186 -27.80 2.47 2.47
CA PRO A 186 -28.00 2.56 3.92
C PRO A 186 -26.74 2.23 4.74
N ALA A 187 -25.93 1.25 4.30
CA ALA A 187 -24.69 0.89 4.97
C ALA A 187 -23.60 1.96 4.75
N SER A 188 -23.55 2.54 3.55
CA SER A 188 -22.66 3.67 3.26
C SER A 188 -23.02 4.91 4.10
N ALA A 189 -24.30 5.18 4.30
CA ALA A 189 -24.77 6.28 5.16
C ALA A 189 -24.33 6.08 6.62
N ALA A 190 -24.45 4.86 7.15
CA ALA A 190 -23.99 4.54 8.50
C ALA A 190 -22.47 4.71 8.67
N VAL A 191 -21.67 4.31 7.66
CA VAL A 191 -20.21 4.56 7.66
C VAL A 191 -19.91 6.05 7.62
N ARG A 192 -20.64 6.81 6.83
CA ARG A 192 -20.51 8.27 6.76
C ARG A 192 -20.76 8.89 8.13
N GLU A 193 -21.90 8.58 8.75
CA GLU A 193 -22.29 9.10 10.06
C GLU A 193 -21.21 8.81 11.11
N ALA A 194 -20.75 7.56 11.19
CA ALA A 194 -19.72 7.17 12.14
C ALA A 194 -18.38 7.90 11.94
N LEU A 195 -17.97 8.17 10.70
CA LEU A 195 -16.74 8.91 10.43
C LEU A 195 -16.92 10.42 10.66
N GLU A 196 -18.10 10.99 10.35
CA GLU A 196 -18.42 12.39 10.66
C GLU A 196 -18.48 12.63 12.17
N GLU A 197 -18.95 11.68 12.99
CA GLU A 197 -18.88 11.74 14.45
C GLU A 197 -17.43 11.78 14.98
N LEU A 198 -16.48 11.21 14.27
CA LEU A 198 -15.05 11.33 14.57
C LEU A 198 -14.42 12.64 14.06
N GLY A 199 -15.21 13.51 13.45
CA GLY A 199 -14.74 14.80 12.91
C GLY A 199 -14.21 14.73 11.48
N VAL A 200 -14.39 13.62 10.75
CA VAL A 200 -14.05 13.55 9.33
C VAL A 200 -14.99 14.44 8.51
N VAL A 201 -14.42 15.24 7.61
CA VAL A 201 -15.18 16.08 6.70
C VAL A 201 -15.17 15.45 5.31
N PHE A 202 -16.33 15.03 4.83
CA PHE A 202 -16.49 14.54 3.46
C PHE A 202 -16.78 15.68 2.48
N ARG A 203 -16.08 15.65 1.34
CA ARG A 203 -16.31 16.55 0.19
C ARG A 203 -16.74 15.71 -1.00
N PHE A 204 -18.05 15.59 -1.14
CA PHE A 204 -18.66 14.79 -2.19
C PHE A 204 -18.93 15.61 -3.46
N GLY A 205 -18.84 14.95 -4.61
CA GLY A 205 -19.08 15.50 -5.94
C GLY A 205 -17.84 15.92 -6.72
N PRO A 206 -17.01 16.86 -6.24
CA PRO A 206 -15.80 17.21 -6.96
C PRO A 206 -14.70 16.14 -6.80
N HIS A 207 -13.84 16.02 -7.81
CA HIS A 207 -12.59 15.25 -7.73
C HIS A 207 -11.39 16.19 -7.57
N VAL A 208 -10.27 15.66 -7.10
CA VAL A 208 -9.01 16.41 -7.01
C VAL A 208 -8.39 16.51 -8.39
N LYS A 209 -8.11 17.73 -8.86
CA LYS A 209 -7.39 17.99 -10.11
C LYS A 209 -5.94 18.39 -9.93
N GLY A 210 -5.56 18.82 -8.71
CA GLY A 210 -4.18 19.22 -8.48
C GLY A 210 -3.85 19.46 -7.01
N VAL A 211 -2.55 19.57 -6.74
CA VAL A 211 -2.00 19.92 -5.43
C VAL A 211 -0.92 20.97 -5.63
N GLU A 212 -1.06 22.10 -4.94
CA GLU A 212 -0.14 23.23 -5.02
C GLU A 212 0.55 23.46 -3.66
N LYS A 213 1.81 23.88 -3.69
CA LYS A 213 2.53 24.31 -2.49
C LYS A 213 2.07 25.68 -2.02
N ARG A 214 1.90 25.85 -0.71
CA ARG A 214 1.54 27.12 -0.06
C ARG A 214 2.44 27.35 1.17
N GLY A 215 3.67 27.76 0.91
CA GLY A 215 4.69 27.84 1.95
C GLY A 215 5.02 26.45 2.53
N ALA A 216 4.77 26.25 3.82
CA ALA A 216 4.97 24.97 4.50
C ALA A 216 3.77 24.00 4.40
N SER A 217 2.65 24.45 3.80
CA SER A 217 1.40 23.69 3.65
C SER A 217 1.10 23.43 2.18
N LEU A 218 0.00 22.70 1.93
CA LEU A 218 -0.50 22.35 0.60
C LEU A 218 -1.91 22.92 0.39
N SER A 219 -2.26 23.16 -0.86
CA SER A 219 -3.61 23.50 -1.31
C SER A 219 -4.08 22.45 -2.30
N VAL A 220 -5.05 21.64 -1.91
CA VAL A 220 -5.68 20.66 -2.80
C VAL A 220 -6.74 21.38 -3.63
N VAL A 221 -6.60 21.36 -4.95
CA VAL A 221 -7.48 22.02 -5.92
C VAL A 221 -8.50 21.02 -6.43
N LEU A 222 -9.77 21.34 -6.30
CA LEU A 222 -10.86 20.48 -6.72
C LEU A 222 -11.37 20.86 -8.14
N SER A 223 -12.19 19.99 -8.74
CA SER A 223 -12.68 20.16 -10.11
C SER A 223 -13.70 21.32 -10.25
N ASP A 224 -14.30 21.76 -9.16
CA ASP A 224 -15.18 22.94 -9.05
C ASP A 224 -14.42 24.24 -8.72
N ASP A 225 -13.09 24.21 -8.82
CA ASP A 225 -12.15 25.28 -8.48
C ASP A 225 -12.08 25.65 -6.98
N SER A 226 -12.84 24.96 -6.13
CA SER A 226 -12.68 25.07 -4.69
C SER A 226 -11.33 24.53 -4.22
N ARG A 227 -10.89 24.95 -3.04
CA ARG A 227 -9.57 24.62 -2.49
C ARG A 227 -9.70 24.12 -1.06
N VAL A 228 -8.94 23.08 -0.75
CA VAL A 228 -8.83 22.52 0.60
C VAL A 228 -7.40 22.67 1.09
N ALA A 229 -7.24 23.32 2.25
CA ALA A 229 -5.92 23.43 2.88
C ALA A 229 -5.52 22.11 3.51
N ALA A 230 -4.27 21.70 3.31
CA ALA A 230 -3.70 20.48 3.87
C ALA A 230 -2.26 20.72 4.33
N ASP A 231 -1.83 19.98 5.33
CA ASP A 231 -0.42 19.85 5.66
C ASP A 231 0.19 18.64 4.96
N ILE A 232 -0.64 17.64 4.63
CA ILE A 232 -0.26 16.41 3.94
C ILE A 232 -1.44 15.87 3.13
N VAL A 233 -1.13 15.16 2.05
CA VAL A 233 -2.15 14.59 1.17
C VAL A 233 -1.88 13.09 0.98
N ILE A 234 -2.92 12.27 1.12
CA ILE A 234 -2.89 10.83 0.83
C ILE A 234 -3.75 10.56 -0.41
N SER A 235 -3.23 9.77 -1.34
CA SER A 235 -4.00 9.19 -2.44
C SER A 235 -4.39 7.74 -2.12
N ALA A 236 -5.69 7.48 -2.04
CA ALA A 236 -6.31 6.18 -1.74
C ALA A 236 -7.33 5.76 -2.82
N ILE A 237 -7.02 6.02 -4.10
CA ILE A 237 -7.93 5.83 -5.25
C ILE A 237 -7.82 4.46 -5.92
N GLY A 238 -7.17 3.50 -5.27
CA GLY A 238 -7.15 2.12 -5.69
C GLY A 238 -5.78 1.58 -6.09
N LEU A 239 -5.78 0.30 -6.40
CA LEU A 239 -4.60 -0.49 -6.73
C LEU A 239 -4.77 -1.14 -8.09
N ARG A 240 -3.66 -1.39 -8.78
CA ARG A 240 -3.59 -2.16 -10.04
C ARG A 240 -2.72 -3.40 -9.85
N PRO A 241 -3.22 -4.61 -10.12
CA PRO A 241 -2.41 -5.83 -10.05
C PRO A 241 -1.17 -5.72 -10.93
N ARG A 242 -0.04 -6.21 -10.42
CA ARG A 242 1.22 -6.31 -11.18
C ARG A 242 1.15 -7.51 -12.10
N ILE A 243 0.67 -7.34 -13.31
CA ILE A 243 0.46 -8.46 -14.25
C ILE A 243 1.31 -8.38 -15.51
N GLN A 244 2.02 -7.26 -15.74
CA GLN A 244 2.67 -7.04 -17.03
C GLN A 244 3.77 -8.06 -17.29
N VAL A 245 4.70 -8.26 -16.37
CA VAL A 245 5.81 -9.23 -16.52
C VAL A 245 5.29 -10.67 -16.73
N ALA A 246 4.15 -11.02 -16.10
CA ALA A 246 3.53 -12.32 -16.31
C ALA A 246 2.82 -12.46 -17.67
N LYS A 247 2.35 -11.34 -18.25
CA LYS A 247 1.74 -11.36 -19.59
C LYS A 247 2.77 -11.43 -20.71
N ASP A 248 3.97 -10.89 -20.44
CA ASP A 248 5.06 -10.81 -21.40
C ASP A 248 5.87 -12.13 -21.45
N ALA A 249 5.62 -13.03 -20.50
CA ALA A 249 6.21 -14.37 -20.38
C ALA A 249 5.45 -15.43 -21.18
#